data_9795da2975851f9d3ec74e9505f43b41
#
_entry.id   9795da2975851f9d3ec74e9505f43b41
#
_cell.length_a   1.000
_cell.length_b   1.000
_cell.length_c   1.000
_cell.angle_alpha   90.00
_cell.angle_beta   90.00
_cell.angle_gamma   90.00
#
_symmetry.space_group_name_H-M   'P 1'
#
loop_
_entity.id
_entity.type
_entity.pdbx_description
1 polymer ?
#
loop_
_entity_poly.entity_id
_entity_poly.type
_entity_poly.pdbx_seq_one_letter_code
_entity_poly.pdbx_strand_id
1 'polypeptide(L)'
;MTNTAEPERRSFGSGFLESVAQMVHTTKFALAGLRGRGLPEPRALWEEQYRVGVWEYLDSASEIAHYMVIVGYVQHFCANPAILDVGCGHGRLFELLHRYPFKSYLGVDFSAEAIQRAQVAATGGAQFERVDFEKFVPPSRYDVIVFNESIYYAPRPEEVLRRYMSALTPDGVMIVSMCQNRWQGSIWTALESVAEIVHSTAVTNESDLTWHVRVLRSC
;
A
#
# COMPACT_ATOMS: atom_id res chain seq x y z
N MET A 1 -53.28 18.75 17.48
CA MET A 1 -52.20 18.63 16.46
C MET A 1 -50.96 18.11 17.19
N THR A 2 -50.82 16.81 17.21
CA THR A 2 -49.76 16.10 17.94
C THR A 2 -48.63 15.82 16.95
N ASN A 3 -47.48 16.43 17.18
CA ASN A 3 -46.24 16.24 16.42
C ASN A 3 -45.50 15.04 17.04
N THR A 4 -45.54 13.90 16.37
CA THR A 4 -44.75 12.71 16.74
C THR A 4 -43.44 12.74 15.97
N ALA A 5 -42.35 13.09 16.67
CA ALA A 5 -41.02 12.94 16.17
C ALA A 5 -40.63 11.46 16.19
N GLU A 6 -40.28 10.91 15.00
CA GLU A 6 -39.65 9.59 14.89
C GLU A 6 -38.24 9.63 15.46
N PRO A 7 -37.80 8.59 16.19
CA PRO A 7 -36.41 8.52 16.67
C PRO A 7 -35.49 8.11 15.55
N GLU A 8 -34.45 8.92 15.30
CA GLU A 8 -33.31 8.60 14.44
C GLU A 8 -32.71 7.25 14.83
N ARG A 9 -32.73 6.30 13.92
CA ARG A 9 -31.98 5.04 14.03
C ARG A 9 -30.49 5.36 13.89
N ARG A 10 -29.79 5.50 15.00
CA ARG A 10 -28.32 5.49 15.02
C ARG A 10 -27.84 4.15 14.48
N SER A 11 -27.07 4.21 13.41
CA SER A 11 -26.37 3.08 12.80
C SER A 11 -25.32 2.55 13.79
N PHE A 12 -25.66 1.52 14.56
CA PHE A 12 -24.76 0.82 15.50
C PHE A 12 -23.77 -0.11 14.79
N GLY A 13 -23.80 -0.20 13.44
CA GLY A 13 -23.02 -1.17 12.67
C GLY A 13 -21.64 -0.70 12.24
N SER A 14 -21.44 0.60 11.96
CA SER A 14 -20.17 1.09 11.40
C SER A 14 -19.04 1.09 12.43
N GLY A 15 -19.27 1.57 13.63
CA GLY A 15 -18.21 1.64 14.66
C GLY A 15 -17.74 0.28 15.17
N PHE A 16 -18.59 -0.75 15.13
CA PHE A 16 -18.21 -2.11 15.53
C PHE A 16 -17.32 -2.75 14.45
N LEU A 17 -17.65 -2.58 13.18
CA LEU A 17 -16.86 -3.08 12.07
C LEU A 17 -15.50 -2.38 11.96
N GLU A 18 -15.45 -1.07 12.17
CA GLU A 18 -14.20 -0.31 12.26
C GLU A 18 -13.34 -0.75 13.44
N SER A 19 -13.92 -0.98 14.61
CA SER A 19 -13.20 -1.50 15.80
C SER A 19 -12.67 -2.91 15.56
N VAL A 20 -13.43 -3.77 14.88
CA VAL A 20 -13.01 -5.14 14.52
C VAL A 20 -11.92 -5.09 13.46
N ALA A 21 -12.04 -4.25 12.45
CA ALA A 21 -11.01 -4.05 11.43
C ALA A 21 -9.70 -3.54 12.04
N GLN A 22 -9.80 -2.55 12.95
CA GLN A 22 -8.65 -2.00 13.66
C GLN A 22 -8.02 -3.01 14.62
N MET A 23 -8.84 -3.81 15.32
CA MET A 23 -8.36 -4.88 16.19
C MET A 23 -7.70 -6.02 15.38
N VAL A 24 -8.25 -6.38 14.24
CA VAL A 24 -7.66 -7.35 13.31
C VAL A 24 -6.36 -6.83 12.74
N HIS A 25 -6.28 -5.56 12.33
CA HIS A 25 -5.05 -4.92 11.86
C HIS A 25 -3.97 -4.90 12.96
N THR A 26 -4.31 -4.44 14.17
CA THR A 26 -3.38 -4.42 15.32
C THR A 26 -2.95 -5.82 15.75
N THR A 27 -3.87 -6.79 15.75
CA THR A 27 -3.58 -8.18 16.10
C THR A 27 -2.73 -8.88 15.04
N LYS A 28 -2.91 -8.55 13.76
CA LYS A 28 -2.08 -9.04 12.66
C LYS A 28 -0.64 -8.54 12.74
N PHE A 29 -0.44 -7.25 12.99
CA PHE A 29 0.89 -6.69 13.22
C PHE A 29 1.54 -7.31 14.47
N ALA A 30 0.76 -7.56 15.54
CA ALA A 30 1.26 -8.24 16.72
C ALA A 30 1.64 -9.71 16.45
N LEU A 31 0.84 -10.46 15.67
CA LEU A 31 1.09 -11.86 15.32
C LEU A 31 2.19 -12.01 14.27
N ALA A 32 2.23 -11.17 13.24
CA ALA A 32 3.35 -11.10 12.29
C ALA A 32 4.65 -10.81 13.03
N GLY A 33 4.55 -9.96 14.07
CA GLY A 33 5.65 -9.66 14.93
C GLY A 33 6.14 -10.78 15.83
N LEU A 34 5.29 -11.68 16.30
CA LEU A 34 5.64 -12.85 17.10
C LEU A 34 6.32 -13.97 16.27
N ARG A 35 6.09 -13.98 14.95
CA ARG A 35 6.59 -15.02 14.05
C ARG A 35 7.79 -14.59 13.19
N GLY A 36 8.31 -13.36 13.41
CA GLY A 36 9.47 -12.80 12.67
C GLY A 36 9.20 -12.61 11.19
N ARG A 37 9.76 -11.55 10.61
CA ARG A 37 9.77 -11.19 9.18
C ARG A 37 8.73 -11.92 8.32
N GLY A 38 7.59 -11.28 8.10
CA GLY A 38 6.64 -11.59 7.03
C GLY A 38 6.34 -13.07 6.81
N LEU A 39 5.64 -13.74 7.74
CA LEU A 39 5.02 -15.00 7.36
C LEU A 39 3.92 -14.71 6.36
N PRO A 40 3.95 -15.36 5.18
CA PRO A 40 2.87 -15.22 4.22
C PRO A 40 1.56 -15.63 4.90
N GLU A 41 0.64 -14.70 5.01
CA GLU A 41 -0.72 -15.02 5.42
C GLU A 41 -1.36 -15.93 4.36
N PRO A 42 -2.21 -16.89 4.75
CA PRO A 42 -2.92 -17.70 3.78
C PRO A 42 -3.67 -16.82 2.78
N ARG A 43 -3.46 -17.03 1.49
CA ARG A 43 -4.12 -16.25 0.42
C ARG A 43 -5.64 -16.19 0.58
N ALA A 44 -6.25 -17.28 1.04
CA ALA A 44 -7.69 -17.34 1.31
C ALA A 44 -8.15 -16.31 2.35
N LEU A 45 -7.30 -15.95 3.32
CA LEU A 45 -7.63 -14.96 4.32
C LEU A 45 -7.68 -13.55 3.72
N TRP A 46 -6.77 -13.22 2.82
CA TRP A 46 -6.76 -11.93 2.11
C TRP A 46 -7.98 -11.77 1.21
N GLU A 47 -8.32 -12.78 0.42
CA GLU A 47 -9.50 -12.76 -0.43
C GLU A 47 -10.77 -12.52 0.41
N GLU A 48 -10.89 -13.25 1.53
CA GLU A 48 -12.01 -13.07 2.45
C GLU A 48 -12.05 -11.66 3.05
N GLN A 49 -10.91 -11.09 3.44
CA GLN A 49 -10.83 -9.75 4.01
C GLN A 49 -11.25 -8.68 3.00
N TYR A 50 -10.84 -8.78 1.73
CA TYR A 50 -11.33 -7.89 0.68
C TYR A 50 -12.83 -8.08 0.46
N ARG A 51 -13.31 -9.32 0.42
CA ARG A 51 -14.73 -9.63 0.21
C ARG A 51 -15.64 -9.05 1.28
N VAL A 52 -15.21 -9.07 2.55
CA VAL A 52 -16.01 -8.56 3.68
C VAL A 52 -15.71 -7.10 4.04
N GLY A 53 -14.92 -6.40 3.24
CA GLY A 53 -14.68 -4.96 3.41
C GLY A 53 -13.70 -4.59 4.54
N VAL A 54 -12.87 -5.51 5.03
CA VAL A 54 -11.87 -5.21 6.08
C VAL A 54 -10.92 -4.08 5.65
N TRP A 55 -10.65 -3.94 4.35
CA TRP A 55 -9.71 -2.96 3.79
C TRP A 55 -10.33 -1.62 3.42
N GLU A 56 -11.64 -1.41 3.66
CA GLU A 56 -12.32 -0.14 3.34
C GLU A 56 -11.82 1.04 4.18
N TYR A 57 -11.18 0.78 5.35
CA TYR A 57 -10.57 1.84 6.15
C TYR A 57 -9.45 2.58 5.41
N LEU A 58 -8.81 1.97 4.38
CA LEU A 58 -7.80 2.63 3.55
C LEU A 58 -8.34 3.87 2.81
N ASP A 59 -9.67 3.98 2.67
CA ASP A 59 -10.34 5.12 2.06
C ASP A 59 -10.61 6.25 3.08
N SER A 60 -10.34 6.01 4.36
CA SER A 60 -10.58 6.99 5.42
C SER A 60 -9.61 8.17 5.38
N ALA A 61 -10.01 9.28 6.02
CA ALA A 61 -9.16 10.46 6.15
C ALA A 61 -7.88 10.18 6.97
N SER A 62 -7.92 9.22 7.88
CA SER A 62 -6.77 8.82 8.70
C SER A 62 -5.61 8.24 7.88
N GLU A 63 -5.92 7.66 6.72
CA GLU A 63 -4.92 7.04 5.83
C GLU A 63 -4.42 7.99 4.74
N ILE A 64 -5.17 9.05 4.41
CA ILE A 64 -4.89 9.91 3.26
C ILE A 64 -3.50 10.55 3.29
N ALA A 65 -2.98 10.88 4.48
CA ALA A 65 -1.78 11.69 4.61
C ALA A 65 -0.52 10.96 4.08
N HIS A 66 -0.31 9.69 4.41
CA HIS A 66 0.86 8.95 3.91
C HIS A 66 0.75 8.67 2.40
N TYR A 67 -0.46 8.43 1.86
CA TYR A 67 -0.67 8.35 0.42
C TYR A 67 -0.28 9.65 -0.28
N MET A 68 -0.66 10.80 0.27
CA MET A 68 -0.32 12.10 -0.34
C MET A 68 1.18 12.40 -0.30
N VAL A 69 1.93 11.89 0.69
CA VAL A 69 3.39 11.95 0.67
C VAL A 69 3.95 11.11 -0.49
N ILE A 70 3.42 9.91 -0.73
CA ILE A 70 3.81 9.07 -1.87
C ILE A 70 3.51 9.81 -3.19
N VAL A 71 2.29 10.35 -3.35
CA VAL A 71 1.91 11.15 -4.54
C VAL A 71 2.85 12.33 -4.75
N GLY A 72 3.19 13.06 -3.67
CA GLY A 72 4.14 14.17 -3.70
C GLY A 72 5.53 13.75 -4.20
N TYR A 73 6.05 12.63 -3.72
CA TYR A 73 7.32 12.09 -4.19
C TYR A 73 7.25 11.64 -5.66
N VAL A 74 6.19 10.94 -6.07
CA VAL A 74 6.00 10.54 -7.48
C VAL A 74 6.10 11.76 -8.39
N GLN A 75 5.37 12.84 -8.08
CA GLN A 75 5.35 14.06 -8.90
C GLN A 75 6.65 14.85 -8.83
N HIS A 76 7.38 14.78 -7.70
CA HIS A 76 8.66 15.47 -7.56
C HIS A 76 9.75 14.83 -8.43
N PHE A 77 9.81 13.50 -8.47
CA PHE A 77 10.89 12.78 -9.17
C PHE A 77 10.65 12.63 -10.67
N CYS A 78 9.40 12.57 -11.11
CA CYS A 78 9.09 12.46 -12.54
C CYS A 78 7.75 13.10 -12.89
N ALA A 79 7.74 14.03 -13.85
CA ALA A 79 6.55 14.76 -14.25
C ALA A 79 5.53 13.89 -15.03
N ASN A 80 5.97 12.81 -15.67
CA ASN A 80 5.12 11.89 -16.44
C ASN A 80 5.62 10.44 -16.32
N PRO A 81 5.56 9.85 -15.11
CA PRO A 81 6.21 8.58 -14.82
C PRO A 81 5.50 7.36 -15.42
N ALA A 82 6.29 6.35 -15.78
CA ALA A 82 5.83 4.97 -15.82
C ALA A 82 5.88 4.41 -14.40
N ILE A 83 4.74 4.00 -13.86
CA ILE A 83 4.58 3.62 -12.45
C ILE A 83 4.27 2.14 -12.33
N LEU A 84 4.93 1.45 -11.40
CA LEU A 84 4.56 0.12 -10.94
C LEU A 84 4.19 0.19 -9.45
N ASP A 85 2.93 -0.13 -9.13
CA ASP A 85 2.41 -0.17 -7.76
C ASP A 85 2.30 -1.62 -7.29
N VAL A 86 3.14 -2.02 -6.34
CA VAL A 86 3.32 -3.41 -5.90
C VAL A 86 2.58 -3.66 -4.60
N GLY A 87 1.58 -4.52 -4.64
CA GLY A 87 0.59 -4.68 -3.58
C GLY A 87 -0.43 -3.53 -3.62
N CYS A 88 -0.95 -3.23 -4.82
CA CYS A 88 -1.81 -2.08 -5.07
C CYS A 88 -3.18 -2.15 -4.38
N GLY A 89 -3.56 -3.32 -3.84
CA GLY A 89 -4.87 -3.54 -3.25
C GLY A 89 -6.00 -3.22 -4.23
N HIS A 90 -7.04 -2.55 -3.74
CA HIS A 90 -8.18 -2.11 -4.57
C HIS A 90 -7.91 -0.82 -5.37
N GLY A 91 -6.65 -0.36 -5.46
CA GLY A 91 -6.25 0.75 -6.32
C GLY A 91 -6.29 2.12 -5.65
N ARG A 92 -6.28 2.20 -4.31
CA ARG A 92 -6.38 3.48 -3.59
C ARG A 92 -5.31 4.49 -3.99
N LEU A 93 -4.06 4.09 -4.16
CA LEU A 93 -3.00 4.98 -4.62
C LEU A 93 -3.30 5.51 -6.03
N PHE A 94 -3.79 4.67 -6.92
CA PHE A 94 -4.17 5.09 -8.28
C PHE A 94 -5.27 6.15 -8.26
N GLU A 95 -6.30 6.02 -7.42
CA GLU A 95 -7.38 7.00 -7.30
C GLU A 95 -6.88 8.40 -6.90
N LEU A 96 -5.77 8.49 -6.22
CA LEU A 96 -5.14 9.76 -5.85
C LEU A 96 -4.18 10.26 -6.93
N LEU A 97 -3.48 9.32 -7.61
CA LEU A 97 -2.50 9.64 -8.65
C LEU A 97 -3.11 9.97 -10.01
N HIS A 98 -4.25 9.38 -10.40
CA HIS A 98 -4.80 9.54 -11.76
C HIS A 98 -5.12 10.98 -12.14
N ARG A 99 -5.16 11.90 -11.19
CA ARG A 99 -5.36 13.36 -11.40
C ARG A 99 -4.11 14.07 -11.92
N TYR A 100 -2.96 13.40 -11.86
CA TYR A 100 -1.68 13.91 -12.32
C TYR A 100 -1.24 13.18 -13.60
N PRO A 101 -0.40 13.81 -14.45
CA PRO A 101 0.12 13.14 -15.62
C PRO A 101 0.94 11.89 -15.25
N PHE A 102 0.73 10.80 -15.97
CA PHE A 102 1.56 9.61 -15.94
C PHE A 102 1.63 8.97 -17.34
N LYS A 103 2.73 8.35 -17.67
CA LYS A 103 2.97 7.66 -18.94
C LYS A 103 2.24 6.32 -18.98
N SER A 104 2.35 5.57 -17.89
CA SER A 104 1.67 4.30 -17.70
C SER A 104 1.58 3.98 -16.21
N TYR A 105 0.56 3.21 -15.84
CA TYR A 105 0.40 2.71 -14.48
C TYR A 105 0.09 1.22 -14.53
N LEU A 106 0.86 0.40 -13.82
CA LEU A 106 0.58 -1.00 -13.60
C LEU A 106 0.47 -1.23 -12.09
N GLY A 107 -0.73 -1.56 -11.62
CA GLY A 107 -0.97 -2.02 -10.26
C GLY A 107 -0.96 -3.55 -10.22
N VAL A 108 -0.24 -4.13 -9.28
CA VAL A 108 -0.20 -5.58 -9.11
C VAL A 108 -0.55 -5.98 -7.68
N ASP A 109 -1.42 -6.99 -7.54
CA ASP A 109 -1.79 -7.58 -6.26
C ASP A 109 -2.09 -9.07 -6.45
N PHE A 110 -1.96 -9.87 -5.41
CA PHE A 110 -2.27 -11.30 -5.52
C PHE A 110 -3.77 -11.61 -5.31
N SER A 111 -4.54 -10.70 -4.68
CA SER A 111 -5.96 -10.85 -4.44
C SER A 111 -6.77 -10.59 -5.72
N ALA A 112 -7.58 -11.56 -6.12
CA ALA A 112 -8.49 -11.40 -7.25
C ALA A 112 -9.58 -10.37 -6.95
N GLU A 113 -10.09 -10.36 -5.72
CA GLU A 113 -11.12 -9.41 -5.28
C GLU A 113 -10.59 -7.97 -5.29
N ALA A 114 -9.36 -7.75 -4.80
CA ALA A 114 -8.72 -6.44 -4.83
C ALA A 114 -8.55 -5.94 -6.29
N ILE A 115 -8.01 -6.77 -7.17
CA ILE A 115 -7.80 -6.43 -8.58
C ILE A 115 -9.11 -6.16 -9.30
N GLN A 116 -10.17 -6.93 -9.04
CA GLN A 116 -11.47 -6.67 -9.64
C GLN A 116 -12.00 -5.27 -9.26
N ARG A 117 -11.84 -4.86 -8.00
CA ARG A 117 -12.22 -3.51 -7.53
C ARG A 117 -11.34 -2.44 -8.18
N ALA A 118 -10.04 -2.63 -8.22
CA ALA A 118 -9.10 -1.69 -8.84
C ALA A 118 -9.37 -1.49 -10.34
N GLN A 119 -9.75 -2.54 -11.08
CA GLN A 119 -10.08 -2.47 -12.49
C GLN A 119 -11.33 -1.60 -12.78
N VAL A 120 -12.28 -1.50 -11.84
CA VAL A 120 -13.46 -0.63 -12.00
C VAL A 120 -13.04 0.85 -12.00
N ALA A 121 -12.02 1.22 -11.23
CA ALA A 121 -11.48 2.59 -11.16
C ALA A 121 -10.48 2.89 -12.29
N ALA A 122 -10.08 1.90 -13.10
CA ALA A 122 -9.05 2.05 -14.13
C ALA A 122 -9.46 3.07 -15.19
N THR A 123 -8.64 4.08 -15.39
CA THR A 123 -8.79 5.13 -16.41
C THR A 123 -7.42 5.47 -17.00
N GLY A 124 -7.39 6.21 -18.11
CA GLY A 124 -6.15 6.79 -18.65
C GLY A 124 -5.07 5.78 -19.05
N GLY A 125 -5.42 4.51 -19.32
CA GLY A 125 -4.46 3.48 -19.72
C GLY A 125 -3.80 2.75 -18.51
N ALA A 126 -4.33 2.93 -17.31
CA ALA A 126 -3.92 2.15 -16.15
C ALA A 126 -4.33 0.68 -16.30
N GLN A 127 -3.46 -0.21 -15.86
CA GLN A 127 -3.67 -1.65 -15.88
C GLN A 127 -3.52 -2.20 -14.47
N PHE A 128 -4.30 -3.25 -14.16
CA PHE A 128 -4.23 -3.95 -12.88
C PHE A 128 -4.17 -5.46 -13.14
N GLU A 129 -3.17 -6.11 -12.57
CA GLU A 129 -2.90 -7.52 -12.80
C GLU A 129 -2.83 -8.31 -11.49
N ARG A 130 -3.44 -9.50 -11.50
CA ARG A 130 -3.34 -10.43 -10.39
C ARG A 130 -2.02 -11.19 -10.46
N VAL A 131 -1.08 -10.87 -9.59
CA VAL A 131 0.22 -11.54 -9.51
C VAL A 131 0.70 -11.72 -8.08
N ASP A 132 1.54 -12.71 -7.86
CA ASP A 132 2.32 -12.86 -6.64
C ASP A 132 3.62 -12.06 -6.80
N PHE A 133 3.72 -10.91 -6.14
CA PHE A 133 4.86 -10.01 -6.30
C PHE A 133 6.20 -10.65 -5.91
N GLU A 134 6.21 -11.69 -5.08
CA GLU A 134 7.43 -12.43 -4.75
C GLU A 134 8.00 -13.19 -5.96
N LYS A 135 7.16 -13.54 -6.93
CA LYS A 135 7.54 -14.31 -8.14
C LYS A 135 7.47 -13.47 -9.41
N PHE A 136 6.78 -12.35 -9.35
CA PHE A 136 6.57 -11.47 -10.49
C PHE A 136 7.91 -10.85 -10.95
N VAL A 137 8.10 -10.86 -12.27
CA VAL A 137 9.19 -10.17 -12.93
C VAL A 137 8.57 -9.00 -13.69
N PRO A 138 8.89 -7.74 -13.33
CA PRO A 138 8.35 -6.59 -14.03
C PRO A 138 8.60 -6.65 -15.52
N PRO A 139 7.57 -6.48 -16.39
CA PRO A 139 7.70 -6.68 -17.84
C PRO A 139 8.42 -5.52 -18.55
N SER A 140 8.65 -4.41 -17.85
CA SER A 140 9.23 -3.19 -18.40
C SER A 140 10.12 -2.50 -17.36
N ARG A 141 10.72 -1.37 -17.76
CA ARG A 141 11.37 -0.44 -16.83
C ARG A 141 10.38 0.64 -16.41
N TYR A 142 10.50 1.07 -15.16
CA TYR A 142 9.63 2.05 -14.52
C TYR A 142 10.45 3.23 -13.98
N ASP A 143 9.85 4.41 -14.04
CA ASP A 143 10.44 5.61 -13.45
C ASP A 143 10.20 5.66 -11.95
N VAL A 144 9.06 5.08 -11.51
CA VAL A 144 8.71 4.96 -10.11
C VAL A 144 8.15 3.56 -9.83
N ILE A 145 8.70 2.90 -8.81
CA ILE A 145 8.14 1.66 -8.24
C ILE A 145 7.70 1.96 -6.81
N VAL A 146 6.46 1.61 -6.47
CA VAL A 146 5.89 1.86 -5.14
C VAL A 146 5.62 0.55 -4.43
N PHE A 147 6.03 0.46 -3.17
CA PHE A 147 5.58 -0.53 -2.19
C PHE A 147 4.90 0.22 -1.05
N ASN A 148 3.58 0.36 -1.12
CA ASN A 148 2.81 0.97 -0.05
C ASN A 148 2.20 -0.13 0.82
N GLU A 149 2.64 -0.22 2.08
CA GLU A 149 2.17 -1.21 3.06
C GLU A 149 2.23 -2.67 2.58
N SER A 150 3.18 -3.01 1.71
CA SER A 150 3.22 -4.33 1.05
C SER A 150 4.53 -5.11 1.20
N ILE A 151 5.70 -4.46 1.18
CA ILE A 151 7.01 -5.13 1.16
C ILE A 151 7.27 -6.01 2.38
N TYR A 152 6.71 -5.69 3.53
CA TYR A 152 6.91 -6.43 4.79
C TYR A 152 6.19 -7.79 4.83
N TYR A 153 5.36 -8.08 3.83
CA TYR A 153 4.78 -9.42 3.65
C TYR A 153 5.75 -10.39 2.97
N ALA A 154 6.83 -9.89 2.37
CA ALA A 154 7.85 -10.74 1.78
C ALA A 154 8.70 -11.40 2.88
N PRO A 155 8.94 -12.72 2.82
CA PRO A 155 9.83 -13.42 3.75
C PRO A 155 11.28 -12.90 3.68
N ARG A 156 11.69 -12.43 2.51
CA ARG A 156 13.02 -11.88 2.21
C ARG A 156 12.87 -10.56 1.43
N PRO A 157 12.54 -9.45 2.14
CA PRO A 157 12.23 -8.18 1.49
C PRO A 157 13.42 -7.62 0.69
N GLU A 158 14.66 -7.85 1.13
CA GLU A 158 15.88 -7.44 0.44
C GLU A 158 16.06 -8.11 -0.95
N GLU A 159 15.64 -9.38 -1.09
CA GLU A 159 15.71 -10.07 -2.38
C GLU A 159 14.62 -9.56 -3.34
N VAL A 160 13.42 -9.33 -2.81
CA VAL A 160 12.34 -8.71 -3.58
C VAL A 160 12.77 -7.32 -4.04
N LEU A 161 13.25 -6.48 -3.13
CA LEU A 161 13.68 -5.12 -3.45
C LEU A 161 14.74 -5.13 -4.56
N ARG A 162 15.79 -5.96 -4.43
CA ARG A 162 16.87 -6.06 -5.44
C ARG A 162 16.34 -6.40 -6.84
N ARG A 163 15.35 -7.30 -6.92
CA ARG A 163 14.73 -7.66 -8.20
C ARG A 163 13.97 -6.49 -8.81
N TYR A 164 13.18 -5.77 -8.00
CA TYR A 164 12.43 -4.62 -8.50
C TYR A 164 13.32 -3.42 -8.80
N MET A 165 14.41 -3.22 -8.06
CA MET A 165 15.43 -2.20 -8.38
C MET A 165 16.00 -2.39 -9.80
N SER A 166 16.19 -3.62 -10.27
CA SER A 166 16.68 -3.88 -11.62
C SER A 166 15.67 -3.48 -12.71
N ALA A 167 14.40 -3.26 -12.35
CA ALA A 167 13.35 -2.78 -13.25
C ALA A 167 13.17 -1.25 -13.22
N LEU A 168 13.96 -0.51 -12.45
CA LEU A 168 13.98 0.94 -12.54
C LEU A 168 14.69 1.43 -13.79
N THR A 169 14.26 2.58 -14.31
CA THR A 169 15.05 3.37 -15.27
C THR A 169 16.32 3.90 -14.57
N PRO A 170 17.35 4.36 -15.31
CA PRO A 170 18.59 4.86 -14.70
C PRO A 170 18.40 5.94 -13.63
N ASP A 171 17.42 6.83 -13.82
CA ASP A 171 17.08 7.92 -12.89
C ASP A 171 15.87 7.58 -12.01
N GLY A 172 15.35 6.36 -12.12
CA GLY A 172 14.17 5.90 -11.43
C GLY A 172 14.35 5.79 -9.93
N VAL A 173 13.24 5.85 -9.21
CA VAL A 173 13.20 5.74 -7.76
C VAL A 173 12.22 4.67 -7.30
N MET A 174 12.51 4.10 -6.14
CA MET A 174 11.55 3.25 -5.43
C MET A 174 11.04 3.99 -4.21
N ILE A 175 9.73 3.97 -4.00
CA ILE A 175 9.07 4.57 -2.83
C ILE A 175 8.52 3.44 -1.98
N VAL A 176 8.93 3.38 -0.74
CA VAL A 176 8.46 2.38 0.24
C VAL A 176 7.80 3.09 1.39
N SER A 177 6.55 2.72 1.68
CA SER A 177 5.80 3.19 2.85
C SER A 177 5.53 2.03 3.79
N MET A 178 5.78 2.22 5.08
CA MET A 178 5.44 1.24 6.12
C MET A 178 4.96 1.93 7.38
N CYS A 179 3.83 1.45 7.93
CA CYS A 179 3.34 1.86 9.24
C CYS A 179 4.32 1.41 10.33
N GLN A 180 4.66 2.31 11.24
CA GLN A 180 5.62 2.05 12.30
C GLN A 180 5.13 0.95 13.25
N ASN A 181 5.95 -0.07 13.41
CA ASN A 181 5.79 -1.11 14.41
C ASN A 181 7.17 -1.57 14.89
N ARG A 182 7.22 -2.43 15.93
CA ARG A 182 8.47 -2.93 16.50
C ARG A 182 9.38 -3.71 15.54
N TRP A 183 8.86 -4.13 14.39
CA TRP A 183 9.56 -4.96 13.40
C TRP A 183 10.06 -4.16 12.20
N GLN A 184 9.51 -2.98 11.99
CA GLN A 184 9.83 -2.13 10.84
C GLN A 184 11.35 -1.83 10.78
N GLY A 185 11.99 -1.62 11.93
CA GLY A 185 13.44 -1.36 11.97
C GLY A 185 14.28 -2.43 11.29
N SER A 186 13.97 -3.72 11.54
CA SER A 186 14.70 -4.82 10.91
C SER A 186 14.46 -4.92 9.40
N ILE A 187 13.27 -4.56 8.94
CA ILE A 187 12.94 -4.51 7.52
C ILE A 187 13.71 -3.38 6.86
N TRP A 188 13.69 -2.17 7.45
CA TRP A 188 14.48 -1.05 6.93
C TRP A 188 15.97 -1.39 6.83
N THR A 189 16.55 -2.00 7.85
CA THR A 189 17.95 -2.46 7.81
C THR A 189 18.20 -3.44 6.66
N ALA A 190 17.26 -4.36 6.39
CA ALA A 190 17.37 -5.26 5.25
C ALA A 190 17.31 -4.51 3.90
N LEU A 191 16.42 -3.53 3.76
CA LEU A 191 16.30 -2.71 2.56
C LEU A 191 17.53 -1.81 2.35
N GLU A 192 18.06 -1.21 3.41
CA GLU A 192 19.28 -0.38 3.42
C GLU A 192 20.54 -1.18 3.00
N SER A 193 20.52 -2.50 3.16
CA SER A 193 21.62 -3.36 2.70
C SER A 193 21.73 -3.49 1.16
N VAL A 194 20.72 -3.03 0.43
CA VAL A 194 20.62 -3.22 -1.02
C VAL A 194 20.27 -1.96 -1.81
N ALA A 195 19.96 -0.86 -1.11
CA ALA A 195 19.60 0.41 -1.72
C ALA A 195 19.96 1.58 -0.81
N GLU A 196 20.22 2.73 -1.38
CA GLU A 196 20.43 3.99 -0.68
C GLU A 196 19.09 4.68 -0.41
N ILE A 197 18.85 5.12 0.83
CA ILE A 197 17.72 5.99 1.16
C ILE A 197 18.12 7.43 0.86
N VAL A 198 17.51 8.03 -0.16
CA VAL A 198 17.80 9.41 -0.57
C VAL A 198 16.85 10.43 0.06
N HIS A 199 15.63 10.02 0.44
CA HIS A 199 14.67 10.86 1.18
C HIS A 199 13.86 10.02 2.17
N SER A 200 13.43 10.66 3.26
CA SER A 200 12.60 10.03 4.30
C SER A 200 11.64 11.05 4.89
N THR A 201 10.37 10.69 4.99
CA THR A 201 9.32 11.47 5.66
C THR A 201 8.57 10.58 6.63
N ALA A 202 8.27 11.09 7.82
CA ALA A 202 7.37 10.45 8.76
C ALA A 202 6.04 11.22 8.80
N VAL A 203 4.94 10.47 8.79
CA VAL A 203 3.57 11.01 8.86
C VAL A 203 2.86 10.34 10.00
N THR A 204 2.27 11.13 10.90
CA THR A 204 1.47 10.63 12.03
C THR A 204 0.05 11.13 11.91
N ASN A 205 -0.92 10.24 12.05
CA ASN A 205 -2.34 10.60 12.05
C ASN A 205 -2.88 10.89 13.47
N GLU A 206 -4.16 11.20 13.57
CA GLU A 206 -4.85 11.53 14.82
C GLU A 206 -4.97 10.35 15.82
N SER A 207 -4.69 9.14 15.37
CA SER A 207 -4.67 7.92 16.19
C SER A 207 -3.25 7.51 16.60
N ASP A 208 -2.27 8.43 16.48
CA ASP A 208 -0.85 8.19 16.75
C ASP A 208 -0.21 7.06 15.91
N LEU A 209 -0.84 6.68 14.78
CA LEU A 209 -0.21 5.80 13.81
C LEU A 209 0.76 6.60 12.96
N THR A 210 1.99 6.11 12.87
CA THR A 210 3.05 6.77 12.11
C THR A 210 3.49 5.89 10.94
N TRP A 211 3.52 6.48 9.76
CA TRP A 211 4.11 5.86 8.56
C TRP A 211 5.47 6.50 8.26
N HIS A 212 6.43 5.66 7.90
CA HIS A 212 7.68 6.11 7.29
C HIS A 212 7.59 5.88 5.79
N VAL A 213 7.65 6.97 5.04
CA VAL A 213 7.70 6.95 3.57
C VAL A 213 9.13 7.31 3.16
N ARG A 214 9.81 6.37 2.51
CA ARG A 214 11.21 6.54 2.11
C ARG A 214 11.37 6.35 0.60
N VAL A 215 12.25 7.17 0.02
CA VAL A 215 12.64 7.07 -1.38
C VAL A 215 14.02 6.44 -1.45
N LEU A 216 14.14 5.42 -2.27
CA LEU A 216 15.35 4.61 -2.42
C LEU A 216 15.86 4.68 -3.87
N ARG A 217 17.18 4.60 -4.02
CA ARG A 217 17.88 4.43 -5.31
C ARG A 217 18.82 3.23 -5.26
N SER A 218 19.17 2.72 -6.44
CA SER A 218 20.27 1.75 -6.55
C SER A 218 21.57 2.36 -6.06
N CYS A 219 22.34 1.56 -5.30
CA CYS A 219 23.71 1.92 -4.94
C CYS A 219 24.61 1.92 -6.18
#